data_578e310638a916aebac04405e04972d0
#
_entry.id   578e310638a916aebac04405e04972d0
#
_cell.length_a   1.000
_cell.length_b   1.000
_cell.length_c   1.000
_cell.angle_alpha   90.00
_cell.angle_beta   90.00
_cell.angle_gamma   90.00
#
_symmetry.space_group_name_H-M   'P 1'
#
loop_
_entity.id
_entity.type
_entity.pdbx_description
1 polymer ?
#
loop_
_entity_poly.entity_id
_entity_poly.type
_entity_poly.pdbx_seq_one_letter_code
_entity_poly.pdbx_strand_id
1 'polypeptide(L)'
;TALGKTLPLRSAGYEKDAVGLQVGFTKDTELTKALVAYEVTDDVVAESIAVGANLIISYHPLIFPNLSSITDATRTGALLTKLIKNDIALYVVHTAFDANPEFGTSRLMADALGFANIKPLAPLPGLLEKIVVFAPEAEAKTVQEAMWSAGAGYISNYDECSFTIEGQGTFRGNAASNPTIGTPLVRESLREVRIEMIVEKWKTPRVISAMIEAHSYEEVAYDVYPLTNGHPHYGMGSVGELSMPMTSGVFMKDVKRIFGTPTLRHNGVEKSISKVAVLGGSGMEYYSAARTSGADCFITGDIRYHDFYRAAHD
;
A
#
# COMPACT_ATOMS: atom_id res chain seq x y z
N THR A 1 -0.99 13.50 7.43
CA THR A 1 -1.58 12.95 8.66
C THR A 1 -0.77 11.78 9.17
N ALA A 2 -0.81 11.47 10.47
CA ALA A 2 -0.16 10.28 11.05
C ALA A 2 -0.66 9.00 10.37
N LEU A 3 -1.98 8.87 10.14
CA LEU A 3 -2.60 7.78 9.40
C LEU A 3 -2.01 7.61 7.99
N GLY A 4 -1.78 8.68 7.25
CA GLY A 4 -1.20 8.60 5.90
C GLY A 4 0.28 8.19 5.87
N LYS A 5 0.99 8.26 7.00
CA LYS A 5 2.36 7.73 7.13
C LYS A 5 2.34 6.22 7.44
N THR A 6 1.38 5.78 8.23
CA THR A 6 1.22 4.37 8.65
C THR A 6 0.50 3.54 7.58
N LEU A 7 -0.48 4.15 6.91
CA LEU A 7 -1.24 3.56 5.80
C LEU A 7 -1.05 4.42 4.55
N PRO A 8 -0.06 4.14 3.71
CA PRO A 8 0.07 4.84 2.45
C PRO A 8 -1.19 4.59 1.61
N LEU A 9 -2.01 5.62 1.38
CA LEU A 9 -3.25 5.48 0.58
C LEU A 9 -2.99 4.98 -0.83
N ARG A 10 -1.77 5.18 -1.34
CA ARG A 10 -1.32 4.68 -2.63
C ARG A 10 -1.11 3.15 -2.66
N SER A 11 -1.12 2.49 -1.50
CA SER A 11 -1.09 1.02 -1.38
C SER A 11 -2.49 0.39 -1.39
N ALA A 12 -3.53 1.13 -1.78
CA ALA A 12 -4.86 0.55 -1.97
C ALA A 12 -4.81 -0.63 -2.94
N GLY A 13 -5.57 -1.69 -2.64
CA GLY A 13 -5.51 -2.96 -3.35
C GLY A 13 -5.90 -2.88 -4.82
N TYR A 14 -6.59 -1.81 -5.25
CA TYR A 14 -6.93 -1.56 -6.64
C TYR A 14 -7.01 -0.06 -6.95
N GLU A 15 -6.79 0.25 -8.22
CA GLU A 15 -6.91 1.61 -8.75
C GLU A 15 -8.35 2.13 -8.54
N LYS A 16 -8.49 3.36 -8.08
CA LYS A 16 -9.78 4.01 -7.79
C LYS A 16 -10.53 3.47 -6.58
N ASP A 17 -9.85 2.76 -5.67
CA ASP A 17 -10.47 2.46 -4.38
C ASP A 17 -10.78 3.75 -3.61
N ALA A 18 -11.92 3.74 -2.95
CA ALA A 18 -12.44 4.91 -2.25
C ALA A 18 -11.83 5.05 -0.84
N VAL A 19 -10.49 5.13 -0.77
CA VAL A 19 -9.72 5.28 0.48
C VAL A 19 -9.35 6.73 0.76
N GLY A 20 -9.13 7.06 2.03
CA GLY A 20 -8.73 8.37 2.49
C GLY A 20 -9.87 9.22 3.01
N LEU A 21 -9.70 10.54 3.00
CA LEU A 21 -10.68 11.49 3.52
C LEU A 21 -11.87 11.59 2.55
N GLN A 22 -13.03 11.07 2.95
CA GLN A 22 -14.27 11.17 2.18
C GLN A 22 -15.15 12.36 2.57
N VAL A 23 -15.14 12.72 3.87
CA VAL A 23 -15.85 13.91 4.41
C VAL A 23 -14.90 14.61 5.36
N GLY A 24 -14.85 15.94 5.31
CA GLY A 24 -14.08 16.73 6.27
C GLY A 24 -13.37 17.90 5.66
N PHE A 25 -12.48 18.50 6.46
CA PHE A 25 -11.79 19.75 6.15
C PHE A 25 -10.31 19.45 5.84
N THR A 26 -9.80 20.11 4.81
CA THR A 26 -8.37 20.01 4.43
C THR A 26 -7.48 21.01 5.17
N LYS A 27 -8.07 21.92 5.98
CA LYS A 27 -7.35 22.96 6.73
C LYS A 27 -7.52 22.75 8.22
N ASP A 28 -6.45 22.96 8.95
CA ASP A 28 -6.24 23.14 10.41
C ASP A 28 -7.43 22.86 11.36
N THR A 29 -8.08 21.71 11.19
CA THR A 29 -9.10 21.27 12.13
C THR A 29 -8.42 20.42 13.20
N GLU A 30 -8.54 20.82 14.44
CA GLU A 30 -8.07 20.02 15.57
C GLU A 30 -8.92 18.76 15.71
N LEU A 31 -8.28 17.60 15.64
CA LEU A 31 -8.92 16.32 15.88
C LEU A 31 -8.89 16.04 17.38
N THR A 32 -10.06 16.05 18.01
CA THR A 32 -10.18 15.89 19.46
C THR A 32 -10.45 14.46 19.87
N LYS A 33 -11.28 13.75 19.13
CA LYS A 33 -11.64 12.34 19.39
C LYS A 33 -11.96 11.62 18.09
N ALA A 34 -11.53 10.36 17.97
CA ALA A 34 -11.86 9.49 16.85
C ALA A 34 -12.73 8.31 17.30
N LEU A 35 -13.73 7.98 16.49
CA LEU A 35 -14.50 6.74 16.57
C LEU A 35 -14.04 5.81 15.46
N VAL A 36 -13.76 4.55 15.77
CA VAL A 36 -13.40 3.53 14.78
C VAL A 36 -14.61 2.65 14.51
N ALA A 37 -14.95 2.45 13.24
CA ALA A 37 -16.10 1.67 12.83
C ALA A 37 -15.77 0.78 11.63
N TYR A 38 -16.43 -0.37 11.55
CA TYR A 38 -16.34 -1.24 10.38
C TYR A 38 -17.08 -0.65 9.18
N GLU A 39 -18.27 -0.09 9.45
CA GLU A 39 -19.13 0.55 8.46
C GLU A 39 -19.82 1.80 9.06
N VAL A 40 -20.06 2.82 8.25
CA VAL A 40 -20.78 4.02 8.69
C VAL A 40 -22.30 3.75 8.66
N THR A 41 -22.90 3.68 9.84
CA THR A 41 -24.35 3.50 10.03
C THR A 41 -24.95 4.71 10.74
N ASP A 42 -26.29 4.78 10.82
CA ASP A 42 -26.97 5.80 11.62
C ASP A 42 -26.55 5.75 13.09
N ASP A 43 -26.39 4.54 13.65
CA ASP A 43 -25.99 4.35 15.05
C ASP A 43 -24.53 4.82 15.27
N VAL A 44 -23.61 4.52 14.34
CA VAL A 44 -22.21 4.99 14.39
C VAL A 44 -22.15 6.52 14.36
N VAL A 45 -22.95 7.17 13.52
CA VAL A 45 -23.01 8.64 13.46
C VAL A 45 -23.61 9.21 14.74
N ALA A 46 -24.69 8.61 15.25
CA ALA A 46 -25.30 9.03 16.51
C ALA A 46 -24.36 8.86 17.70
N GLU A 47 -23.62 7.74 17.77
CA GLU A 47 -22.59 7.52 18.79
C GLU A 47 -21.47 8.57 18.68
N SER A 48 -20.97 8.85 17.47
CA SER A 48 -19.95 9.87 17.25
C SER A 48 -20.37 11.22 17.81
N ILE A 49 -21.61 11.65 17.56
CA ILE A 49 -22.19 12.88 18.11
C ILE A 49 -22.28 12.82 19.63
N ALA A 50 -22.80 11.72 20.18
CA ALA A 50 -22.99 11.55 21.62
C ALA A 50 -21.69 11.59 22.43
N VAL A 51 -20.60 11.00 21.89
CA VAL A 51 -19.30 11.00 22.55
C VAL A 51 -18.41 12.20 22.21
N GLY A 52 -18.89 13.10 21.34
CA GLY A 52 -18.13 14.27 20.89
C GLY A 52 -16.92 13.93 20.01
N ALA A 53 -16.99 12.86 19.23
CA ALA A 53 -15.95 12.54 18.27
C ALA A 53 -16.14 13.35 16.99
N ASN A 54 -15.08 13.99 16.50
CA ASN A 54 -15.08 14.77 15.27
C ASN A 54 -14.36 14.09 14.10
N LEU A 55 -13.99 12.80 14.28
CA LEU A 55 -13.45 11.93 13.23
C LEU A 55 -14.05 10.54 13.36
N ILE A 56 -14.54 9.99 12.24
CA ILE A 56 -14.82 8.56 12.10
C ILE A 56 -13.75 7.97 11.19
N ILE A 57 -13.10 6.90 11.65
CA ILE A 57 -12.21 6.06 10.85
C ILE A 57 -13.01 4.81 10.50
N SER A 58 -13.41 4.67 9.24
CA SER A 58 -14.20 3.53 8.77
C SER A 58 -13.36 2.58 7.94
N TYR A 59 -13.61 1.27 8.09
CA TYR A 59 -13.05 0.30 7.17
C TYR A 59 -13.72 0.42 5.79
N HIS A 60 -15.04 0.23 5.69
CA HIS A 60 -15.75 0.40 4.44
C HIS A 60 -16.00 1.85 4.06
N PRO A 61 -15.94 2.19 2.75
CA PRO A 61 -16.28 3.52 2.27
C PRO A 61 -17.78 3.78 2.34
N LEU A 62 -18.17 4.97 2.80
CA LEU A 62 -19.55 5.44 2.74
C LEU A 62 -19.92 5.92 1.33
N ILE A 63 -18.96 6.57 0.65
CA ILE A 63 -19.11 7.02 -0.73
C ILE A 63 -18.48 5.96 -1.63
N PHE A 64 -19.36 5.09 -2.19
CA PHE A 64 -18.98 4.07 -3.17
C PHE A 64 -20.25 3.58 -3.91
N PRO A 65 -20.36 3.76 -5.24
CA PRO A 65 -19.49 4.55 -6.13
C PRO A 65 -19.61 6.07 -5.92
N ASN A 66 -18.94 6.85 -6.77
CA ASN A 66 -18.99 8.32 -6.70
C ASN A 66 -20.43 8.83 -6.80
N LEU A 67 -20.74 9.88 -6.03
CA LEU A 67 -22.05 10.50 -5.98
C LEU A 67 -22.15 11.69 -6.94
N SER A 68 -23.28 11.80 -7.62
CA SER A 68 -23.64 12.97 -8.44
C SER A 68 -24.41 14.04 -7.64
N SER A 69 -24.99 13.66 -6.49
CA SER A 69 -25.75 14.56 -5.62
C SER A 69 -25.76 14.06 -4.17
N ILE A 70 -25.94 14.96 -3.22
CA ILE A 70 -26.11 14.65 -1.80
C ILE A 70 -27.49 15.16 -1.38
N THR A 71 -28.42 14.23 -1.15
CA THR A 71 -29.77 14.52 -0.66
C THR A 71 -30.15 13.49 0.39
N ASP A 72 -31.12 13.81 1.23
CA ASP A 72 -31.66 12.90 2.24
C ASP A 72 -32.57 11.77 1.69
N ALA A 73 -32.82 11.78 0.38
CA ALA A 73 -33.58 10.73 -0.30
C ALA A 73 -32.83 9.39 -0.35
N THR A 74 -31.53 9.36 -0.12
CA THR A 74 -30.71 8.14 -0.06
C THR A 74 -30.07 7.99 1.31
N ARG A 75 -29.84 6.73 1.76
CA ARG A 75 -29.14 6.45 3.01
C ARG A 75 -27.78 7.15 3.07
N THR A 76 -26.98 7.02 2.02
CA THR A 76 -25.64 7.64 1.93
C THR A 76 -25.73 9.16 2.03
N GLY A 77 -26.65 9.81 1.29
CA GLY A 77 -26.81 11.26 1.32
C GLY A 77 -27.30 11.78 2.67
N ALA A 78 -28.23 11.04 3.34
CA ALA A 78 -28.67 11.37 4.68
C ALA A 78 -27.52 11.30 5.71
N LEU A 79 -26.70 10.25 5.67
CA LEU A 79 -25.52 10.09 6.54
C LEU A 79 -24.49 11.18 6.27
N LEU A 80 -24.18 11.49 5.01
CA LEU A 80 -23.28 12.57 4.64
C LEU A 80 -23.76 13.92 5.17
N THR A 81 -25.07 14.20 5.03
CA THR A 81 -25.68 15.43 5.56
C THR A 81 -25.53 15.51 7.08
N LYS A 82 -25.70 14.40 7.81
CA LYS A 82 -25.51 14.35 9.27
C LYS A 82 -24.04 14.61 9.63
N LEU A 83 -23.09 13.97 8.95
CA LEU A 83 -21.66 14.16 9.19
C LEU A 83 -21.25 15.63 8.99
N ILE A 84 -21.65 16.21 7.86
CA ILE A 84 -21.32 17.61 7.52
C ILE A 84 -21.93 18.60 8.53
N LYS A 85 -23.20 18.42 8.91
CA LYS A 85 -23.89 19.30 9.86
C LYS A 85 -23.34 19.26 11.29
N ASN A 86 -22.64 18.18 11.65
CA ASN A 86 -22.04 17.99 12.97
C ASN A 86 -20.50 18.12 12.96
N ASP A 87 -19.93 18.63 11.87
CA ASP A 87 -18.49 18.82 11.70
C ASP A 87 -17.67 17.54 11.99
N ILE A 88 -18.19 16.39 11.53
CA ILE A 88 -17.54 15.08 11.69
C ILE A 88 -16.84 14.70 10.39
N ALA A 89 -15.53 14.54 10.44
CA ALA A 89 -14.74 14.02 9.33
C ALA A 89 -14.89 12.48 9.19
N LEU A 90 -14.83 12.00 7.96
CA LEU A 90 -14.81 10.56 7.66
C LEU A 90 -13.52 10.21 6.89
N TYR A 91 -12.74 9.32 7.47
CA TYR A 91 -11.54 8.75 6.86
C TYR A 91 -11.71 7.25 6.65
N VAL A 92 -11.47 6.77 5.42
CA VAL A 92 -11.67 5.38 5.01
C VAL A 92 -10.32 4.71 4.80
N VAL A 93 -10.14 3.50 5.36
CA VAL A 93 -8.88 2.74 5.24
C VAL A 93 -8.95 1.59 4.24
N HIS A 94 -10.06 0.89 4.12
CA HIS A 94 -10.42 -0.17 3.16
C HIS A 94 -9.21 -1.01 2.69
N THR A 95 -9.02 -1.18 1.36
CA THR A 95 -7.95 -2.04 0.84
C THR A 95 -6.53 -1.50 1.06
N ALA A 96 -6.35 -0.23 1.41
CA ALA A 96 -5.05 0.27 1.85
C ALA A 96 -4.64 -0.33 3.21
N PHE A 97 -5.63 -0.66 4.06
CA PHE A 97 -5.41 -1.44 5.28
C PHE A 97 -5.13 -2.92 4.94
N ASP A 98 -5.92 -3.52 4.05
CA ASP A 98 -5.76 -4.93 3.69
C ASP A 98 -4.40 -5.25 3.07
N ALA A 99 -3.86 -4.33 2.28
CA ALA A 99 -2.57 -4.51 1.62
C ALA A 99 -1.36 -4.31 2.56
N ASN A 100 -1.59 -3.89 3.80
CA ASN A 100 -0.49 -3.61 4.74
C ASN A 100 0.19 -4.90 5.22
N PRO A 101 1.55 -4.97 5.20
CA PRO A 101 2.30 -6.17 5.55
C PRO A 101 2.29 -6.53 7.05
N GLU A 102 1.95 -5.60 7.94
CA GLU A 102 2.02 -5.81 9.39
C GLU A 102 0.65 -6.07 10.02
N PHE A 103 -0.37 -5.33 9.60
CA PHE A 103 -1.70 -5.36 10.20
C PHE A 103 -2.84 -5.46 9.18
N GLY A 104 -2.56 -5.76 7.94
CA GLY A 104 -3.59 -6.04 6.94
C GLY A 104 -4.45 -7.25 7.32
N THR A 105 -5.73 -7.22 6.97
CA THR A 105 -6.72 -8.25 7.35
C THR A 105 -6.21 -9.66 7.05
N SER A 106 -5.68 -9.89 5.85
CA SER A 106 -5.17 -11.20 5.45
C SER A 106 -3.88 -11.58 6.18
N ARG A 107 -3.04 -10.59 6.54
CA ARG A 107 -1.85 -10.80 7.35
C ARG A 107 -2.22 -11.24 8.76
N LEU A 108 -3.15 -10.56 9.40
CA LEU A 108 -3.65 -10.93 10.73
C LEU A 108 -4.31 -12.31 10.75
N MET A 109 -5.03 -12.67 9.68
CA MET A 109 -5.58 -14.02 9.51
C MET A 109 -4.48 -15.08 9.41
N ALA A 110 -3.43 -14.82 8.63
CA ALA A 110 -2.29 -15.73 8.49
C ALA A 110 -1.52 -15.91 9.81
N ASP A 111 -1.30 -14.82 10.55
CA ASP A 111 -0.66 -14.85 11.88
C ASP A 111 -1.51 -15.65 12.88
N ALA A 112 -2.83 -15.44 12.90
CA ALA A 112 -3.75 -16.17 13.77
C ALA A 112 -3.78 -17.68 13.46
N LEU A 113 -3.60 -18.06 12.22
CA LEU A 113 -3.48 -19.46 11.77
C LEU A 113 -2.08 -20.04 11.99
N GLY A 114 -1.13 -19.25 12.47
CA GLY A 114 0.24 -19.69 12.77
C GLY A 114 1.09 -19.97 11.53
N PHE A 115 0.89 -19.23 10.43
CA PHE A 115 1.68 -19.41 9.22
C PHE A 115 3.13 -18.96 9.42
N ALA A 116 4.05 -19.70 8.83
CA ALA A 116 5.44 -19.31 8.61
C ALA A 116 5.65 -18.78 7.18
N ASN A 117 6.75 -18.06 6.96
CA ASN A 117 7.17 -17.58 5.63
C ASN A 117 6.08 -16.77 4.89
N ILE A 118 5.32 -15.95 5.63
CA ILE A 118 4.19 -15.19 5.09
C ILE A 118 4.66 -14.20 4.03
N LYS A 119 3.99 -14.24 2.87
CA LYS A 119 4.20 -13.31 1.74
C LYS A 119 2.85 -12.81 1.22
N PRO A 120 2.81 -11.65 0.53
CA PRO A 120 1.61 -11.25 -0.19
C PRO A 120 1.21 -12.33 -1.21
N LEU A 121 -0.08 -12.65 -1.27
CA LEU A 121 -0.60 -13.57 -2.29
C LEU A 121 -0.56 -12.93 -3.68
N ALA A 122 -0.93 -11.68 -3.77
CA ALA A 122 -0.87 -10.86 -4.98
C ALA A 122 -0.10 -9.56 -4.68
N PRO A 123 1.23 -9.51 -4.92
CA PRO A 123 2.03 -8.31 -4.75
C PRO A 123 1.50 -7.14 -5.58
N LEU A 124 1.37 -5.96 -4.99
CA LEU A 124 0.88 -4.77 -5.68
C LEU A 124 1.97 -4.17 -6.57
N PRO A 125 1.69 -3.96 -7.88
CA PRO A 125 2.57 -3.23 -8.78
C PRO A 125 2.45 -1.72 -8.59
N GLY A 126 3.42 -0.97 -9.14
CA GLY A 126 3.35 0.49 -9.19
C GLY A 126 3.60 1.21 -7.87
N LEU A 127 4.05 0.50 -6.85
CA LEU A 127 4.44 1.06 -5.55
C LEU A 127 5.95 1.36 -5.45
N LEU A 128 6.71 0.97 -6.47
CA LEU A 128 8.15 1.16 -6.54
C LEU A 128 8.50 2.10 -7.70
N GLU A 129 9.52 2.92 -7.47
CA GLU A 129 10.11 3.81 -8.46
C GLU A 129 11.63 3.63 -8.47
N LYS A 130 12.26 4.00 -9.57
CA LYS A 130 13.71 4.13 -9.67
C LYS A 130 14.05 5.60 -9.80
N ILE A 131 14.84 6.13 -8.90
CA ILE A 131 15.42 7.46 -9.02
C ILE A 131 16.79 7.30 -9.67
N VAL A 132 17.04 8.12 -10.68
CA VAL A 132 18.33 8.26 -11.37
C VAL A 132 18.79 9.69 -11.20
N VAL A 133 20.04 9.89 -10.79
CA VAL A 133 20.64 11.22 -10.68
C VAL A 133 22.05 11.18 -11.28
N PHE A 134 22.50 12.32 -11.78
CA PHE A 134 23.85 12.50 -12.34
C PHE A 134 24.61 13.48 -11.45
N ALA A 135 25.73 13.04 -10.86
CA ALA A 135 26.51 13.83 -9.94
C ALA A 135 27.98 13.87 -10.34
N PRO A 136 28.72 14.97 -10.08
CA PRO A 136 30.16 14.99 -10.21
C PRO A 136 30.80 13.82 -9.45
N GLU A 137 31.85 13.21 -10.02
CA GLU A 137 32.54 12.05 -9.44
C GLU A 137 32.91 12.26 -7.95
N ALA A 138 33.40 13.46 -7.63
CA ALA A 138 33.80 13.81 -6.27
C ALA A 138 32.64 13.85 -5.24
N GLU A 139 31.41 14.02 -5.70
CA GLU A 139 30.21 14.20 -4.85
C GLU A 139 29.31 12.96 -4.84
N ALA A 140 29.52 12.03 -5.76
CA ALA A 140 28.64 10.87 -5.97
C ALA A 140 28.37 10.11 -4.66
N LYS A 141 29.37 9.91 -3.82
CA LYS A 141 29.24 9.23 -2.54
C LYS A 141 28.35 10.00 -1.56
N THR A 142 28.51 11.32 -1.47
CA THR A 142 27.69 12.17 -0.58
C THR A 142 26.21 12.14 -1.00
N VAL A 143 25.95 12.21 -2.31
CA VAL A 143 24.60 12.11 -2.85
C VAL A 143 24.00 10.73 -2.57
N GLN A 144 24.75 9.64 -2.75
CA GLN A 144 24.31 8.29 -2.40
C GLN A 144 23.92 8.16 -0.93
N GLU A 145 24.79 8.62 -0.02
CA GLU A 145 24.56 8.55 1.43
C GLU A 145 23.30 9.35 1.85
N ALA A 146 23.07 10.51 1.24
CA ALA A 146 21.87 11.30 1.46
C ALA A 146 20.60 10.56 0.99
N MET A 147 20.63 9.94 -0.19
CA MET A 147 19.51 9.18 -0.72
C MET A 147 19.21 7.93 0.13
N TRP A 148 20.22 7.19 0.58
CA TRP A 148 20.05 6.03 1.48
C TRP A 148 19.44 6.45 2.82
N SER A 149 19.97 7.51 3.44
CA SER A 149 19.48 8.06 4.70
C SER A 149 18.03 8.54 4.59
N ALA A 150 17.62 8.97 3.40
CA ALA A 150 16.24 9.35 3.11
C ALA A 150 15.31 8.15 2.80
N GLY A 151 15.85 6.93 2.70
CA GLY A 151 15.09 5.68 2.58
C GLY A 151 15.02 5.08 1.18
N ALA A 152 15.96 5.43 0.28
CA ALA A 152 16.16 4.72 -0.99
C ALA A 152 17.06 3.49 -0.80
N GLY A 153 17.11 2.61 -1.82
CA GLY A 153 18.07 1.51 -1.86
C GLY A 153 17.73 0.28 -1.03
N TYR A 154 16.44 0.06 -0.69
CA TYR A 154 16.01 -1.16 0.01
C TYR A 154 15.52 -2.21 -0.98
N ILE A 155 16.13 -3.39 -0.96
CA ILE A 155 15.73 -4.55 -1.77
C ILE A 155 15.67 -5.78 -0.86
N SER A 156 14.46 -6.16 -0.43
CA SER A 156 14.24 -7.29 0.48
C SER A 156 15.04 -7.14 1.79
N ASN A 157 16.04 -7.98 2.02
CA ASN A 157 16.90 -7.98 3.21
C ASN A 157 18.19 -7.17 3.03
N TYR A 158 18.30 -6.41 1.94
CA TYR A 158 19.48 -5.58 1.64
C TYR A 158 19.08 -4.09 1.70
N ASP A 159 19.92 -3.31 2.32
CA ASP A 159 19.89 -1.85 2.35
C ASP A 159 21.06 -1.26 1.57
N GLU A 160 21.07 0.06 1.42
CA GLU A 160 22.12 0.80 0.71
C GLU A 160 22.39 0.30 -0.72
N CYS A 161 21.40 -0.34 -1.35
CA CYS A 161 21.51 -0.81 -2.71
C CYS A 161 21.49 0.35 -3.70
N SER A 162 22.52 0.43 -4.53
CA SER A 162 22.60 1.35 -5.66
C SER A 162 23.34 0.72 -6.82
N PHE A 163 23.18 1.29 -7.99
CA PHE A 163 24.02 0.98 -9.15
C PHE A 163 24.60 2.28 -9.70
N THR A 164 25.90 2.30 -9.96
CA THR A 164 26.58 3.48 -10.48
C THR A 164 27.27 3.19 -11.80
N ILE A 165 27.25 4.18 -12.69
CA ILE A 165 27.94 4.12 -13.98
C ILE A 165 28.69 5.44 -14.15
N GLU A 166 30.00 5.37 -14.39
CA GLU A 166 30.79 6.54 -14.79
C GLU A 166 30.47 6.90 -16.26
N GLY A 167 30.30 8.19 -16.49
CA GLY A 167 29.96 8.71 -17.81
C GLY A 167 30.45 10.11 -18.05
N GLN A 168 29.99 10.70 -19.14
CA GLN A 168 30.30 12.06 -19.51
C GLN A 168 28.98 12.81 -19.74
N GLY A 169 28.70 13.78 -18.86
CA GLY A 169 27.59 14.70 -18.99
C GLY A 169 27.98 15.91 -19.83
N THR A 170 27.03 16.49 -20.56
CA THR A 170 27.22 17.75 -21.30
C THR A 170 26.06 18.68 -21.00
N PHE A 171 26.37 19.95 -20.78
CA PHE A 171 25.36 20.99 -20.62
C PHE A 171 25.82 22.34 -21.18
N ARG A 172 24.88 23.25 -21.32
CA ARG A 172 25.14 24.64 -21.65
C ARG A 172 24.14 25.52 -20.91
N GLY A 173 24.60 26.27 -19.93
CA GLY A 173 23.77 27.26 -19.26
C GLY A 173 23.38 28.42 -20.17
N ASN A 174 22.23 29.03 -19.95
CA ASN A 174 21.82 30.28 -20.60
C ASN A 174 22.46 31.50 -19.89
N ALA A 175 22.17 32.71 -20.38
CA ALA A 175 22.74 33.94 -19.77
C ALA A 175 22.30 34.23 -18.34
N ALA A 176 21.19 33.61 -17.88
CA ALA A 176 20.66 33.80 -16.52
C ALA A 176 21.11 32.68 -15.55
N SER A 177 21.80 31.64 -16.02
CA SER A 177 22.31 30.57 -15.18
C SER A 177 23.55 31.01 -14.37
N ASN A 178 23.70 30.39 -13.19
CA ASN A 178 24.86 30.57 -12.32
C ASN A 178 25.49 29.18 -12.02
N PRO A 179 26.10 28.54 -13.04
CA PRO A 179 26.56 27.16 -12.91
C PRO A 179 27.69 27.06 -11.88
N THR A 180 27.65 26.02 -11.04
CA THR A 180 28.72 25.66 -10.10
C THR A 180 30.01 25.33 -10.83
N ILE A 181 29.93 24.72 -12.03
CA ILE A 181 31.06 24.38 -12.89
C ILE A 181 30.78 24.90 -14.28
N GLY A 182 31.78 25.56 -14.89
CA GLY A 182 31.67 26.11 -16.23
C GLY A 182 31.23 27.58 -16.28
N THR A 183 30.90 28.06 -17.48
CA THR A 183 30.55 29.45 -17.78
C THR A 183 29.23 29.53 -18.57
N PRO A 184 28.33 30.47 -18.25
CA PRO A 184 27.12 30.67 -19.06
C PRO A 184 27.41 30.81 -20.55
N LEU A 185 26.54 30.25 -21.40
CA LEU A 185 26.62 30.23 -22.86
C LEU A 185 27.76 29.37 -23.47
N VAL A 186 28.62 28.78 -22.64
CA VAL A 186 29.66 27.83 -23.08
C VAL A 186 29.15 26.40 -22.87
N ARG A 187 29.46 25.52 -23.84
CA ARG A 187 29.17 24.09 -23.68
C ARG A 187 30.26 23.44 -22.85
N GLU A 188 29.85 22.86 -21.74
CA GLU A 188 30.72 22.12 -20.85
C GLU A 188 30.54 20.61 -21.06
N SER A 189 31.60 19.86 -20.71
CA SER A 189 31.60 18.40 -20.75
C SER A 189 32.37 17.89 -19.52
N LEU A 190 31.70 17.19 -18.64
CA LEU A 190 32.21 16.79 -17.34
C LEU A 190 32.11 15.28 -17.14
N ARG A 191 33.02 14.73 -16.32
CA ARG A 191 32.85 13.38 -15.79
C ARG A 191 31.81 13.40 -14.70
N GLU A 192 30.80 12.55 -14.88
CA GLU A 192 29.71 12.40 -13.94
C GLU A 192 29.46 10.91 -13.65
N VAL A 193 28.92 10.65 -12.48
CA VAL A 193 28.46 9.33 -12.09
C VAL A 193 26.92 9.34 -12.16
N ARG A 194 26.39 8.45 -12.97
CA ARG A 194 24.96 8.10 -12.93
C ARG A 194 24.72 7.18 -11.76
N ILE A 195 23.84 7.57 -10.86
CA ILE A 195 23.44 6.83 -9.66
C ILE A 195 22.00 6.40 -9.81
N GLU A 196 21.72 5.11 -9.63
CA GLU A 196 20.38 4.54 -9.70
C GLU A 196 20.00 3.87 -8.38
N MET A 197 18.82 4.19 -7.85
CA MET A 197 18.27 3.57 -6.65
C MET A 197 16.80 3.23 -6.78
N ILE A 198 16.39 2.10 -6.22
CA ILE A 198 14.97 1.78 -6.02
C ILE A 198 14.45 2.52 -4.80
N VAL A 199 13.19 2.95 -4.86
CA VAL A 199 12.53 3.64 -3.77
C VAL A 199 11.03 3.29 -3.75
N GLU A 200 10.46 3.24 -2.57
CA GLU A 200 9.01 3.18 -2.41
C GLU A 200 8.39 4.53 -2.77
N LYS A 201 7.38 4.53 -3.62
CA LYS A 201 6.77 5.71 -4.21
C LYS A 201 6.40 6.83 -3.21
N TRP A 202 6.00 6.47 -2.00
CA TRP A 202 5.67 7.45 -0.95
C TRP A 202 6.88 8.09 -0.29
N LYS A 203 8.07 7.52 -0.47
CA LYS A 203 9.35 8.08 0.00
C LYS A 203 10.03 8.96 -1.05
N THR A 204 9.66 8.84 -2.33
CA THR A 204 10.26 9.56 -3.46
C THR A 204 10.42 11.06 -3.21
N PRO A 205 9.41 11.82 -2.74
CA PRO A 205 9.58 13.26 -2.51
C PRO A 205 10.67 13.58 -1.48
N ARG A 206 10.76 12.78 -0.41
CA ARG A 206 11.76 12.95 0.64
C ARG A 206 13.16 12.62 0.12
N VAL A 207 13.29 11.56 -0.67
CA VAL A 207 14.58 11.16 -1.26
C VAL A 207 15.07 12.21 -2.25
N ILE A 208 14.18 12.73 -3.11
CA ILE A 208 14.52 13.81 -4.04
C ILE A 208 14.97 15.06 -3.28
N SER A 209 14.30 15.46 -2.21
CA SER A 209 14.69 16.61 -1.42
C SER A 209 16.09 16.45 -0.82
N ALA A 210 16.39 15.29 -0.22
CA ALA A 210 17.70 14.99 0.35
C ALA A 210 18.80 14.91 -0.72
N MET A 211 18.49 14.35 -1.88
CA MET A 211 19.38 14.28 -3.03
C MET A 211 19.76 15.68 -3.54
N ILE A 212 18.78 16.57 -3.72
CA ILE A 212 19.00 17.93 -4.19
C ILE A 212 19.83 18.72 -3.17
N GLU A 213 19.55 18.60 -1.87
CA GLU A 213 20.28 19.26 -0.79
C GLU A 213 21.76 18.83 -0.72
N ALA A 214 22.05 17.58 -1.06
CA ALA A 214 23.40 17.03 -1.07
C ALA A 214 24.19 17.31 -2.36
N HIS A 215 23.55 17.87 -3.37
CA HIS A 215 24.12 18.10 -4.70
C HIS A 215 24.58 19.55 -4.85
N SER A 216 25.75 19.78 -5.49
CA SER A 216 26.29 21.14 -5.66
C SER A 216 25.72 21.92 -6.83
N TYR A 217 25.01 21.26 -7.77
CA TYR A 217 24.48 21.95 -8.94
C TYR A 217 23.28 22.83 -8.60
N GLU A 218 23.19 24.00 -9.25
CA GLU A 218 22.03 24.89 -9.19
C GLU A 218 20.76 24.18 -9.66
N GLU A 219 20.86 23.43 -10.76
CA GLU A 219 19.79 22.61 -11.32
C GLU A 219 20.26 21.15 -11.41
N VAL A 220 19.67 20.29 -10.61
CA VAL A 220 20.06 18.87 -10.56
C VAL A 220 19.31 18.09 -11.66
N ALA A 221 20.05 17.41 -12.50
CA ALA A 221 19.49 16.48 -13.48
C ALA A 221 19.16 15.15 -12.81
N TYR A 222 17.87 14.78 -12.77
CA TYR A 222 17.41 13.50 -12.27
C TYR A 222 16.15 13.03 -12.98
N ASP A 223 15.92 11.73 -12.98
CA ASP A 223 14.73 11.09 -13.54
C ASP A 223 14.06 10.19 -12.50
N VAL A 224 12.74 10.03 -12.59
CA VAL A 224 11.98 9.06 -11.79
C VAL A 224 11.23 8.14 -12.73
N TYR A 225 11.56 6.85 -12.68
CA TYR A 225 10.93 5.81 -13.49
C TYR A 225 9.98 4.97 -12.64
N PRO A 226 8.69 4.85 -12.99
CA PRO A 226 7.79 3.90 -12.34
C PRO A 226 8.21 2.47 -12.68
N LEU A 227 8.22 1.60 -11.68
CA LEU A 227 8.56 0.19 -11.86
C LEU A 227 7.28 -0.67 -11.88
N THR A 228 7.25 -1.64 -12.78
CA THR A 228 6.16 -2.64 -12.87
C THR A 228 6.34 -3.81 -11.89
N ASN A 229 7.45 -3.86 -11.20
CA ASN A 229 7.71 -4.87 -10.18
C ASN A 229 6.63 -4.85 -9.09
N GLY A 230 6.13 -6.02 -8.70
CA GLY A 230 5.30 -6.16 -7.51
C GLY A 230 6.10 -5.82 -6.25
N HIS A 231 5.46 -5.12 -5.31
CA HIS A 231 6.11 -4.78 -4.03
C HIS A 231 6.31 -6.05 -3.18
N PRO A 232 7.50 -6.31 -2.60
CA PRO A 232 7.79 -7.57 -1.90
C PRO A 232 6.94 -7.80 -0.64
N HIS A 233 6.41 -6.74 -0.05
CA HIS A 233 5.69 -6.79 1.23
C HIS A 233 4.23 -6.33 1.12
N TYR A 234 3.92 -5.34 0.27
CA TYR A 234 2.56 -4.84 0.07
C TYR A 234 1.83 -5.65 -0.98
N GLY A 235 0.63 -6.13 -0.66
CA GLY A 235 -0.18 -6.90 -1.61
C GLY A 235 -1.49 -7.36 -1.02
N MET A 236 -2.36 -7.87 -1.88
CA MET A 236 -3.64 -8.41 -1.47
C MET A 236 -3.52 -9.89 -1.11
N GLY A 237 -4.18 -10.28 -0.01
CA GLY A 237 -4.08 -11.63 0.52
C GLY A 237 -2.72 -11.96 1.13
N SER A 238 -2.65 -13.09 1.76
CA SER A 238 -1.40 -13.66 2.30
C SER A 238 -1.28 -15.13 1.92
N VAL A 239 -0.06 -15.60 1.71
CA VAL A 239 0.26 -17.01 1.53
C VAL A 239 1.39 -17.38 2.47
N GLY A 240 1.28 -18.54 3.11
CA GLY A 240 2.28 -19.03 4.05
C GLY A 240 2.19 -20.55 4.24
N GLU A 241 3.03 -21.05 5.10
CA GLU A 241 3.19 -22.47 5.37
C GLU A 241 2.74 -22.80 6.79
N LEU A 242 2.05 -23.91 6.96
CA LEU A 242 1.78 -24.47 8.29
C LEU A 242 3.07 -25.06 8.89
N SER A 243 3.23 -24.99 10.20
CA SER A 243 4.39 -25.56 10.90
C SER A 243 4.56 -27.07 10.67
N MET A 244 3.45 -27.76 10.42
CA MET A 244 3.43 -29.17 9.97
C MET A 244 2.20 -29.42 9.10
N PRO A 245 2.30 -30.33 8.13
CA PRO A 245 1.15 -30.75 7.33
C PRO A 245 0.05 -31.35 8.20
N MET A 246 -1.20 -31.05 7.86
CA MET A 246 -2.37 -31.63 8.53
C MET A 246 -3.46 -32.00 7.52
N THR A 247 -4.39 -32.88 7.89
CA THR A 247 -5.51 -33.20 7.00
C THR A 247 -6.47 -32.01 6.90
N SER A 248 -7.15 -31.88 5.76
CA SER A 248 -8.14 -30.81 5.55
C SER A 248 -9.23 -30.79 6.63
N GLY A 249 -9.64 -31.98 7.12
CA GLY A 249 -10.61 -32.08 8.21
C GLY A 249 -10.13 -31.49 9.54
N VAL A 250 -8.85 -31.68 9.89
CA VAL A 250 -8.22 -31.09 11.09
C VAL A 250 -8.09 -29.58 10.88
N PHE A 251 -7.58 -29.17 9.73
CA PHE A 251 -7.40 -27.74 9.41
C PHE A 251 -8.71 -26.95 9.45
N MET A 252 -9.80 -27.48 8.89
CA MET A 252 -11.13 -26.85 8.95
C MET A 252 -11.63 -26.66 10.38
N LYS A 253 -11.36 -27.61 11.29
CA LYS A 253 -11.72 -27.46 12.72
C LYS A 253 -10.93 -26.33 13.36
N ASP A 254 -9.64 -26.21 13.06
CA ASP A 254 -8.80 -25.12 13.54
C ASP A 254 -9.25 -23.77 13.02
N VAL A 255 -9.55 -23.65 11.71
CA VAL A 255 -10.13 -22.44 11.12
C VAL A 255 -11.40 -22.01 11.84
N LYS A 256 -12.34 -22.95 12.10
CA LYS A 256 -13.58 -22.65 12.85
C LYS A 256 -13.30 -22.17 14.26
N ARG A 257 -12.40 -22.82 14.96
CA ARG A 257 -12.03 -22.48 16.32
C ARG A 257 -11.34 -21.10 16.40
N ILE A 258 -10.38 -20.85 15.53
CA ILE A 258 -9.57 -19.62 15.54
C ILE A 258 -10.41 -18.39 15.19
N PHE A 259 -11.27 -18.49 14.17
CA PHE A 259 -12.12 -17.37 13.74
C PHE A 259 -13.49 -17.33 14.44
N GLY A 260 -13.78 -18.26 15.34
CA GLY A 260 -15.05 -18.30 16.08
C GLY A 260 -16.28 -18.48 15.17
N THR A 261 -16.13 -19.05 13.99
CA THR A 261 -17.23 -19.20 13.04
C THR A 261 -18.01 -20.50 13.28
N PRO A 262 -19.35 -20.45 13.40
CA PRO A 262 -20.15 -21.65 13.60
C PRO A 262 -20.24 -22.50 12.33
N THR A 263 -20.07 -21.90 11.15
CA THR A 263 -20.19 -22.56 9.86
C THR A 263 -18.99 -22.28 8.97
N LEU A 264 -18.62 -23.29 8.16
CA LEU A 264 -17.59 -23.19 7.15
C LEU A 264 -18.09 -23.96 5.92
N ARG A 265 -17.97 -23.38 4.74
CA ARG A 265 -18.27 -24.04 3.46
C ARG A 265 -16.97 -24.42 2.78
N HIS A 266 -16.92 -25.59 2.16
CA HIS A 266 -15.72 -26.10 1.47
C HIS A 266 -16.11 -26.95 0.25
N ASN A 267 -15.18 -27.20 -0.64
CA ASN A 267 -15.38 -27.99 -1.84
C ASN A 267 -15.27 -29.53 -1.63
N GLY A 268 -15.07 -29.98 -0.39
CA GLY A 268 -15.14 -31.40 -0.01
C GLY A 268 -13.91 -32.25 -0.30
N VAL A 269 -12.81 -31.66 -0.74
CA VAL A 269 -11.60 -32.44 -1.06
C VAL A 269 -10.83 -32.77 0.21
N GLU A 270 -10.66 -34.09 0.50
CA GLU A 270 -9.80 -34.56 1.58
C GLU A 270 -8.36 -34.68 1.08
N LYS A 271 -7.45 -33.91 1.68
CA LYS A 271 -6.03 -33.92 1.34
C LYS A 271 -5.16 -33.42 2.47
N SER A 272 -3.85 -33.54 2.32
CA SER A 272 -2.88 -32.91 3.20
C SER A 272 -2.77 -31.42 2.87
N ILE A 273 -2.80 -30.58 3.89
CA ILE A 273 -2.63 -29.12 3.80
C ILE A 273 -1.29 -28.76 4.42
N SER A 274 -0.43 -28.12 3.66
CA SER A 274 0.87 -27.59 4.09
C SER A 274 1.00 -26.11 3.82
N LYS A 275 0.54 -25.67 2.64
CA LYS A 275 0.62 -24.29 2.20
C LYS A 275 -0.76 -23.72 2.00
N VAL A 276 -1.01 -22.55 2.60
CA VAL A 276 -2.34 -21.95 2.62
C VAL A 276 -2.29 -20.51 2.13
N ALA A 277 -3.22 -20.16 1.26
CA ALA A 277 -3.52 -18.79 0.89
C ALA A 277 -4.77 -18.30 1.65
N VAL A 278 -4.78 -17.04 2.06
CA VAL A 278 -5.90 -16.42 2.77
C VAL A 278 -6.13 -15.00 2.25
N LEU A 279 -7.40 -14.65 2.04
CA LEU A 279 -7.82 -13.30 1.71
C LEU A 279 -9.12 -12.97 2.43
N GLY A 280 -9.10 -11.94 3.26
CA GLY A 280 -10.28 -11.41 3.96
C GLY A 280 -11.25 -10.76 2.98
N GLY A 281 -12.56 -10.95 3.21
CA GLY A 281 -13.61 -10.45 2.32
C GLY A 281 -13.79 -11.28 1.04
N SER A 282 -14.22 -10.64 -0.06
CA SER A 282 -14.46 -11.29 -1.35
C SER A 282 -13.16 -11.47 -2.13
N GLY A 283 -12.62 -12.67 -2.16
CA GLY A 283 -11.29 -12.97 -2.69
C GLY A 283 -11.23 -13.81 -3.95
N MET A 284 -12.36 -14.19 -4.56
CA MET A 284 -12.35 -15.12 -5.70
C MET A 284 -11.68 -14.57 -6.96
N GLU A 285 -11.51 -13.27 -7.09
CA GLU A 285 -10.67 -12.66 -8.15
C GLU A 285 -9.18 -13.06 -8.03
N TYR A 286 -8.71 -13.38 -6.81
CA TYR A 286 -7.34 -13.83 -6.51
C TYR A 286 -7.17 -15.35 -6.54
N TYR A 287 -8.21 -16.10 -6.92
CA TYR A 287 -8.16 -17.57 -6.98
C TYR A 287 -7.01 -18.07 -7.85
N SER A 288 -6.78 -17.46 -9.02
CA SER A 288 -5.65 -17.82 -9.90
C SER A 288 -4.29 -17.57 -9.25
N ALA A 289 -4.15 -16.49 -8.46
CA ALA A 289 -2.93 -16.22 -7.70
C ALA A 289 -2.72 -17.28 -6.61
N ALA A 290 -3.78 -17.68 -5.91
CA ALA A 290 -3.70 -18.76 -4.91
C ALA A 290 -3.23 -20.08 -5.52
N ARG A 291 -3.77 -20.47 -6.68
CA ARG A 291 -3.29 -21.65 -7.42
C ARG A 291 -1.83 -21.54 -7.83
N THR A 292 -1.46 -20.43 -8.48
CA THR A 292 -0.09 -20.20 -8.95
C THR A 292 0.92 -20.17 -7.80
N SER A 293 0.51 -19.76 -6.60
CA SER A 293 1.37 -19.78 -5.42
C SER A 293 1.69 -21.21 -4.94
N GLY A 294 0.96 -22.21 -5.44
CA GLY A 294 1.06 -23.61 -4.99
C GLY A 294 0.38 -23.86 -3.65
N ALA A 295 -0.61 -23.04 -3.26
CA ALA A 295 -1.37 -23.25 -2.04
C ALA A 295 -2.28 -24.49 -2.16
N ASP A 296 -2.29 -25.32 -1.12
CA ASP A 296 -3.18 -26.49 -1.00
C ASP A 296 -4.62 -26.09 -0.67
N CYS A 297 -4.79 -24.92 -0.02
CA CYS A 297 -6.06 -24.41 0.41
C CYS A 297 -6.10 -22.89 0.23
N PHE A 298 -7.25 -22.36 -0.17
CA PHE A 298 -7.53 -20.93 -0.21
C PHE A 298 -8.73 -20.60 0.68
N ILE A 299 -8.54 -19.70 1.64
CA ILE A 299 -9.58 -19.24 2.57
C ILE A 299 -10.00 -17.83 2.15
N THR A 300 -11.30 -17.63 1.94
CA THR A 300 -11.87 -16.31 1.66
C THR A 300 -13.33 -16.23 2.16
N GLY A 301 -13.83 -15.02 2.34
CA GLY A 301 -15.14 -14.79 2.97
C GLY A 301 -16.33 -14.97 2.05
N ASP A 302 -16.24 -14.54 0.80
CA ASP A 302 -17.36 -14.50 -0.13
C ASP A 302 -17.08 -15.34 -1.38
N ILE A 303 -17.74 -16.49 -1.48
CA ILE A 303 -17.58 -17.45 -2.59
C ILE A 303 -18.95 -17.69 -3.23
N ARG A 304 -19.07 -17.39 -4.53
CA ARG A 304 -20.27 -17.60 -5.31
C ARG A 304 -20.46 -19.07 -5.65
N TYR A 305 -21.69 -19.47 -5.97
CA TYR A 305 -22.03 -20.85 -6.30
C TYR A 305 -21.12 -21.46 -7.38
N HIS A 306 -20.89 -20.77 -8.48
CA HIS A 306 -20.07 -21.28 -9.58
C HIS A 306 -18.57 -21.37 -9.22
N ASP A 307 -18.10 -20.60 -8.27
CA ASP A 307 -16.72 -20.61 -7.83
C ASP A 307 -16.38 -21.90 -7.06
N PHE A 308 -17.36 -22.49 -6.34
CA PHE A 308 -17.18 -23.80 -5.73
C PHE A 308 -16.98 -24.92 -6.75
N TYR A 309 -17.71 -24.87 -7.88
CA TYR A 309 -17.52 -25.82 -8.98
C TYR A 309 -16.13 -25.69 -9.61
N ARG A 310 -15.75 -24.46 -9.91
CA ARG A 310 -14.42 -24.18 -10.45
C ARG A 310 -13.32 -24.72 -9.53
N ALA A 311 -13.41 -24.45 -8.23
CA ALA A 311 -12.43 -24.94 -7.26
C ALA A 311 -12.43 -26.45 -7.05
N ALA A 312 -13.50 -27.15 -7.40
CA ALA A 312 -13.57 -28.60 -7.30
C ALA A 312 -12.90 -29.34 -8.48
N HIS A 313 -12.76 -28.66 -9.62
CA HIS A 313 -12.22 -29.23 -10.86
C HIS A 313 -10.79 -28.75 -11.19
N ASP A 314 -10.33 -27.73 -10.54
CA ASP A 314 -8.99 -27.14 -10.67
C ASP A 314 -8.01 -27.64 -9.60
#